data_083b800bc4870aaab451cadb0549fc31
#
_entry.id   083b800bc4870aaab451cadb0549fc31
#
_cell.length_a   1.000
_cell.length_b   1.000
_cell.length_c   1.000
_cell.angle_alpha   90.00
_cell.angle_beta   90.00
_cell.angle_gamma   90.00
#
_symmetry.space_group_name_H-M   'P 1'
#
loop_
_entity.id
_entity.type
_entity.pdbx_description
1 polymer ?
#
loop_
_entity_poly.entity_id
_entity_poly.type
_entity_poly.pdbx_seq_one_letter_code
_entity_poly.pdbx_strand_id
1 'polypeptide(L)'
;MTRSLAAALILCLAGLAHAQLRTLPADARVGKIRHVQEMVVQIDGKQARLAPGAKVRDTHNRILVPVAIPAGSLIKYTLNAQGEVSAVWILTPQEAGQ
;
A
#
# COMPACT_ATOMS: atom_id res chain seq x y z
N MET A 1 17.00 41.54 -4.33
CA MET A 1 17.54 40.41 -5.08
C MET A 1 17.74 39.18 -4.21
N THR A 2 18.24 39.35 -3.02
CA THR A 2 18.37 38.23 -2.08
C THR A 2 17.05 37.62 -1.68
N ARG A 3 15.96 38.36 -1.78
CA ARG A 3 14.63 37.89 -1.41
C ARG A 3 14.12 36.76 -2.29
N SER A 4 14.45 36.79 -3.58
CA SER A 4 14.02 35.75 -4.50
C SER A 4 14.67 34.43 -4.23
N LEU A 5 15.91 34.43 -3.79
CA LEU A 5 16.62 33.20 -3.44
C LEU A 5 16.02 32.53 -2.22
N ALA A 6 15.61 33.29 -1.22
CA ALA A 6 14.99 32.75 -0.04
C ALA A 6 13.65 32.06 -0.35
N ALA A 7 12.85 32.68 -1.22
CA ALA A 7 11.58 32.10 -1.63
C ALA A 7 11.78 30.78 -2.40
N ALA A 8 12.77 30.73 -3.26
CA ALA A 8 13.07 29.51 -4.01
C ALA A 8 13.48 28.36 -3.07
N LEU A 9 14.26 28.68 -2.06
CA LEU A 9 14.70 27.68 -1.08
C LEU A 9 13.53 27.06 -0.33
N ILE A 10 12.56 27.86 0.08
CA ILE A 10 11.37 27.40 0.78
C ILE A 10 10.57 26.43 -0.10
N LEU A 11 10.43 26.74 -1.39
CA LEU A 11 9.73 25.87 -2.32
C LEU A 11 10.42 24.51 -2.47
N CYS A 12 11.74 24.48 -2.51
CA CYS A 12 12.49 23.22 -2.57
C CYS A 12 12.23 22.34 -1.35
N LEU A 13 12.18 22.91 -0.16
CA LEU A 13 11.90 22.17 1.06
C LEU A 13 10.49 21.60 1.04
N ALA A 14 9.50 22.35 0.57
CA ALA A 14 8.14 21.86 0.45
C ALA A 14 8.04 20.69 -0.51
N GLY A 15 8.79 20.72 -1.61
CA GLY A 15 8.83 19.61 -2.56
C GLY A 15 9.41 18.35 -1.96
N LEU A 16 10.42 18.46 -1.10
CA LEU A 16 11.03 17.30 -0.46
C LEU A 16 10.09 16.60 0.52
N ALA A 17 9.14 17.32 1.10
CA ALA A 17 8.19 16.73 2.04
C ALA A 17 7.29 15.68 1.40
N HIS A 18 7.17 15.64 0.09
CA HIS A 18 6.34 14.68 -0.63
C HIS A 18 7.13 13.51 -1.22
N ALA A 19 8.40 13.38 -0.88
CA ALA A 19 9.27 12.38 -1.47
C ALA A 19 9.20 11.03 -0.76
N GLN A 20 8.14 10.75 -0.01
CA GLN A 20 8.00 9.48 0.70
C GLN A 20 7.17 8.48 -0.10
N LEU A 21 7.53 8.29 -1.36
CA LEU A 21 6.91 7.27 -2.18
C LEU A 21 7.66 5.95 -1.97
N ARG A 22 6.90 4.94 -1.58
CA ARG A 22 7.45 3.59 -1.49
C ARG A 22 7.43 2.96 -2.87
N THR A 23 8.34 2.01 -3.08
CA THR A 23 8.40 1.26 -4.32
C THR A 23 7.57 -0.01 -4.17
N LEU A 24 6.57 -0.18 -5.03
CA LEU A 24 5.72 -1.36 -5.05
C LEU A 24 6.19 -2.28 -6.19
N PRO A 25 6.09 -3.62 -6.01
CA PRO A 25 6.50 -4.55 -7.08
C PRO A 25 5.70 -4.31 -8.35
N ALA A 26 6.40 -4.36 -9.49
CA ALA A 26 5.76 -4.14 -10.79
C ALA A 26 4.75 -5.23 -11.15
N ASP A 27 4.94 -6.44 -10.64
CA ASP A 27 4.07 -7.59 -10.88
C ASP A 27 2.92 -7.69 -9.87
N ALA A 28 2.81 -6.75 -8.92
CA ALA A 28 1.74 -6.77 -7.95
C ALA A 28 0.39 -6.52 -8.61
N ARG A 29 -0.60 -7.28 -8.17
CA ARG A 29 -1.97 -7.17 -8.67
C ARG A 29 -2.74 -6.14 -7.85
N VAL A 30 -3.78 -5.56 -8.45
CA VAL A 30 -4.64 -4.57 -7.81
C VAL A 30 -5.98 -5.22 -7.51
N GLY A 31 -6.54 -4.92 -6.34
CA GLY A 31 -7.86 -5.40 -5.96
C GLY A 31 -8.35 -4.71 -4.70
N LYS A 32 -9.61 -5.00 -4.34
CA LYS A 32 -10.21 -4.51 -3.11
C LYS A 32 -10.29 -5.66 -2.12
N ILE A 33 -9.76 -5.45 -0.92
CA ILE A 33 -9.64 -6.49 0.08
C ILE A 33 -10.66 -6.31 1.20
N ARG A 34 -11.11 -7.44 1.74
CA ARG A 34 -11.91 -7.49 2.96
C ARG A 34 -11.46 -8.68 3.79
N HIS A 35 -11.15 -8.43 5.05
CA HIS A 35 -10.82 -9.52 5.97
C HIS A 35 -12.07 -10.31 6.33
N VAL A 36 -11.97 -11.63 6.31
CA VAL A 36 -13.07 -12.51 6.66
C VAL A 36 -12.85 -13.08 8.05
N GLN A 37 -11.82 -13.91 8.23
CA GLN A 37 -11.44 -14.45 9.53
C GLN A 37 -10.00 -14.96 9.48
N GLU A 38 -9.26 -14.79 10.54
CA GLU A 38 -7.88 -15.27 10.67
C GLU A 38 -7.05 -14.87 9.46
N MET A 39 -6.55 -15.83 8.68
CA MET A 39 -5.74 -15.58 7.49
C MET A 39 -6.56 -15.64 6.20
N VAL A 40 -7.88 -15.67 6.30
CA VAL A 40 -8.75 -15.71 5.13
C VAL A 40 -9.27 -14.32 4.82
N VAL A 41 -9.13 -13.93 3.57
CA VAL A 41 -9.59 -12.63 3.07
C VAL A 41 -10.39 -12.83 1.80
N GLN A 42 -11.10 -11.79 1.38
CA GLN A 42 -11.69 -11.73 0.04
C GLN A 42 -11.03 -10.61 -0.74
N ILE A 43 -10.66 -10.88 -1.97
CA ILE A 43 -10.13 -9.88 -2.89
C ILE A 43 -11.01 -9.88 -4.12
N ASP A 44 -11.64 -8.73 -4.38
CA ASP A 44 -12.62 -8.56 -5.46
C ASP A 44 -13.75 -9.61 -5.38
N GLY A 45 -14.18 -9.91 -4.15
CA GLY A 45 -15.25 -10.87 -3.92
C GLY A 45 -14.84 -12.34 -3.94
N LYS A 46 -13.57 -12.62 -4.22
CA LYS A 46 -13.06 -14.00 -4.26
C LYS A 46 -12.27 -14.30 -3.00
N GLN A 47 -12.53 -15.46 -2.43
CA GLN A 47 -11.82 -15.88 -1.23
C GLN A 47 -10.36 -16.19 -1.54
N ALA A 48 -9.48 -15.73 -0.66
CA ALA A 48 -8.05 -15.97 -0.75
C ALA A 48 -7.50 -16.19 0.66
N ARG A 49 -6.32 -16.81 0.72
CA ARG A 49 -5.65 -17.05 2.00
C ARG A 49 -4.33 -16.28 2.02
N LEU A 50 -4.05 -15.66 3.15
CA LEU A 50 -2.75 -15.06 3.39
C LEU A 50 -1.74 -16.16 3.68
N ALA A 51 -0.58 -16.09 3.05
CA ALA A 51 0.50 -17.06 3.29
C ALA A 51 1.05 -16.90 4.71
N PRO A 52 1.60 -17.96 5.30
CA PRO A 52 2.34 -17.82 6.56
C PRO A 52 3.46 -16.81 6.38
N GLY A 53 3.53 -15.84 7.29
CA GLY A 53 4.52 -14.78 7.20
C GLY A 53 4.16 -13.65 6.24
N ALA A 54 2.99 -13.67 5.63
CA ALA A 54 2.52 -12.57 4.78
C ALA A 54 2.44 -11.28 5.59
N LYS A 55 2.90 -10.19 4.96
CA LYS A 55 2.89 -8.87 5.60
C LYS A 55 1.88 -7.98 4.92
N VAL A 56 1.03 -7.34 5.72
CA VAL A 56 0.09 -6.32 5.26
C VAL A 56 0.65 -4.97 5.70
N ARG A 57 0.82 -4.04 4.75
CA ARG A 57 1.33 -2.71 5.05
C ARG A 57 0.27 -1.67 4.76
N ASP A 58 0.14 -0.70 5.67
CA ASP A 58 -0.82 0.39 5.51
C ASP A 58 -0.26 1.49 4.59
N THR A 59 -1.00 2.59 4.46
CA THR A 59 -0.59 3.71 3.61
C THR A 59 0.68 4.39 4.10
N HIS A 60 1.05 4.19 5.35
CA HIS A 60 2.30 4.70 5.93
C HIS A 60 3.40 3.64 5.96
N ASN A 61 3.20 2.55 5.23
CA ASN A 61 4.15 1.44 5.13
C ASN A 61 4.38 0.70 6.45
N ARG A 62 3.45 0.79 7.39
CA ARG A 62 3.53 0.08 8.67
C ARG A 62 2.80 -1.26 8.58
N ILE A 63 3.27 -2.23 9.35
CA ILE A 63 2.68 -3.56 9.38
C ILE A 63 1.35 -3.52 10.13
N LEU A 64 0.31 -4.09 9.50
CA LEU A 64 -1.01 -4.27 10.11
C LEU A 64 -1.28 -5.75 10.33
N VAL A 65 -2.05 -6.06 11.38
CA VAL A 65 -2.66 -7.38 11.49
C VAL A 65 -3.86 -7.45 10.54
N PRO A 66 -4.18 -8.64 9.98
CA PRO A 66 -5.23 -8.73 8.96
C PRO A 66 -6.59 -8.19 9.41
N VAL A 67 -6.96 -8.40 10.67
CA VAL A 67 -8.26 -7.93 11.18
C VAL A 67 -8.37 -6.40 11.18
N ALA A 68 -7.24 -5.70 11.15
CA ALA A 68 -7.22 -4.23 11.16
C ALA A 68 -7.36 -3.62 9.77
N ILE A 69 -7.42 -4.43 8.71
CA ILE A 69 -7.57 -3.93 7.35
C ILE A 69 -8.96 -3.32 7.20
N PRO A 70 -9.08 -2.03 6.81
CA PRO A 70 -10.40 -1.46 6.55
C PRO A 70 -11.08 -2.17 5.38
N ALA A 71 -12.31 -2.59 5.56
CA ALA A 71 -13.04 -3.34 4.54
C ALA A 71 -13.18 -2.49 3.25
N GLY A 72 -12.89 -3.11 2.12
CA GLY A 72 -12.96 -2.45 0.83
C GLY A 72 -11.74 -1.62 0.47
N SER A 73 -10.65 -1.74 1.23
CA SER A 73 -9.40 -1.04 0.91
C SER A 73 -8.89 -1.46 -0.44
N LEU A 74 -8.47 -0.48 -1.25
CA LEU A 74 -7.79 -0.74 -2.51
C LEU A 74 -6.35 -1.11 -2.20
N ILE A 75 -5.90 -2.24 -2.74
CA ILE A 75 -4.59 -2.80 -2.42
C ILE A 75 -3.83 -3.20 -3.69
N LYS A 76 -2.52 -3.31 -3.54
CA LYS A 76 -1.69 -4.15 -4.41
C LYS A 76 -1.26 -5.37 -3.59
N TYR A 77 -1.16 -6.50 -4.25
CA TYR A 77 -0.80 -7.75 -3.58
C TYR A 77 -0.03 -8.66 -4.50
N THR A 78 0.77 -9.54 -3.91
CA THR A 78 1.53 -10.55 -4.65
C THR A 78 1.10 -11.93 -4.18
N LEU A 79 1.25 -12.92 -5.07
CA LEU A 79 0.94 -14.31 -4.76
C LEU A 79 2.22 -15.13 -4.75
N ASN A 80 2.25 -16.17 -3.91
CA ASN A 80 3.33 -17.13 -3.92
C ASN A 80 3.05 -18.26 -4.92
N ALA A 81 3.94 -19.26 -4.98
CA ALA A 81 3.80 -20.38 -5.90
C ALA A 81 2.55 -21.22 -5.63
N GLN A 82 2.03 -21.22 -4.41
CA GLN A 82 0.82 -21.93 -4.01
C GLN A 82 -0.46 -21.13 -4.24
N GLY A 83 -0.36 -19.91 -4.79
CA GLY A 83 -1.51 -19.06 -5.01
C GLY A 83 -1.99 -18.32 -3.77
N GLU A 84 -1.24 -18.37 -2.69
CA GLU A 84 -1.56 -17.63 -1.47
C GLU A 84 -1.02 -16.21 -1.55
N VAL A 85 -1.68 -15.29 -0.85
CA VAL A 85 -1.25 -13.89 -0.82
C VAL A 85 0.00 -13.77 0.04
N SER A 86 1.11 -13.37 -0.57
CA SER A 86 2.41 -13.29 0.12
C SER A 86 2.68 -11.91 0.71
N ALA A 87 2.10 -10.85 0.13
CA ALA A 87 2.25 -9.49 0.63
C ALA A 87 1.09 -8.63 0.17
N VAL A 88 0.74 -7.63 0.97
CA VAL A 88 -0.36 -6.71 0.70
C VAL A 88 0.08 -5.30 1.05
N TRP A 89 -0.22 -4.36 0.17
CA TRP A 89 -0.01 -2.93 0.42
C TRP A 89 -1.32 -2.19 0.24
N ILE A 90 -1.80 -1.52 1.29
CA ILE A 90 -2.96 -0.64 1.18
C ILE A 90 -2.50 0.63 0.48
N LEU A 91 -3.17 0.99 -0.61
CA LEU A 91 -2.73 2.07 -1.48
C LEU A 91 -3.15 3.43 -0.94
N THR A 92 -2.26 4.41 -1.09
CA THR A 92 -2.61 5.82 -0.91
C THR A 92 -3.44 6.27 -2.12
N PRO A 93 -4.16 7.41 -2.02
CA PRO A 93 -4.87 7.95 -3.20
C PRO A 93 -3.96 8.20 -4.40
N GLN A 94 -2.72 8.60 -4.17
CA GLN A 94 -1.75 8.82 -5.24
C GLN A 94 -1.37 7.51 -5.92
N GLU A 95 -1.14 6.48 -5.13
CA GLU A 95 -0.80 5.15 -5.66
C GLU A 95 -1.97 4.53 -6.39
N ALA A 96 -3.19 4.74 -5.91
CA ALA A 96 -4.39 4.19 -6.53
C ALA A 96 -4.70 4.84 -7.88
N GLY A 97 -4.24 6.05 -8.12
CA GLY A 97 -4.45 6.76 -9.38
C GLY A 97 -3.45 6.41 -10.48
N GLN A 98 -2.53 5.52 -10.23
CA GLN A 98 -1.49 5.15 -11.20
C GLN A 98 -1.86 3.90 -11.99
#